data_5336ef7867f373d72f6d5b968477b5f8
#
_entry.id   5336ef7867f373d72f6d5b968477b5f8
#
_cell.length_a   1.000
_cell.length_b   1.000
_cell.length_c   1.000
_cell.angle_alpha   90.00
_cell.angle_beta   90.00
_cell.angle_gamma   90.00
#
_symmetry.space_group_name_H-M   'P 1'
#
loop_
_entity.id
_entity.type
_entity.pdbx_description
1 polymer ?
#
loop_
_entity_poly.entity_id
_entity_poly.type
_entity_poly.pdbx_seq_one_letter_code
_entity_poly.pdbx_strand_id
1 'polypeptide(L)'
;AFHALAIRGGADQVVLMDPFDHVIFATDRLTEKTLGKFTASVEESGRTEIDGQPAYAAVQSCAQGRVRVVAMTSLLRQQQLAATGAVFLFTLSVLLLLSMPMLTRRVTERSLRSVDGLLRAVRACRDGDMGPQDLPQSFYEFDVLYADYNAMLARIRRLLARNAELAERKRRMEVRQLKGQFNPHFVFNVMEALRYEILIDPKRASEMVVAFARLMRYGLRASGDTAELAVDIRYVEDYLTLQKMRYGDRLTYDIVLPEQLRSCRVPKLLLQPIVENSIVHGLEQTRELRLRVECRAEQGDLLLCVIDDGPGMTSAKYTEICAMLASASAEPEHIGLYNVHRVLRLLYGGAYGVTIAEYRNGLKVILQMPLQQGEEHG
;
A
#
# COMPACT_ATOMS: atom_id res chain seq x y z
N ALA A 1 -33.91 -28.66 77.86
CA ALA A 1 -32.63 -27.94 78.09
C ALA A 1 -31.40 -28.81 77.71
N PHE A 2 -31.31 -30.04 78.18
CA PHE A 2 -30.16 -30.95 77.92
C PHE A 2 -30.00 -31.33 76.42
N HIS A 3 -31.12 -31.53 75.68
CA HIS A 3 -31.09 -31.84 74.26
C HIS A 3 -30.46 -30.63 73.43
N ALA A 4 -30.76 -29.42 73.85
CA ALA A 4 -30.18 -28.21 73.21
C ALA A 4 -28.71 -28.03 73.56
N LEU A 5 -28.26 -28.46 74.73
CA LEU A 5 -26.84 -28.42 75.12
C LEU A 5 -26.03 -29.52 74.41
N ALA A 6 -26.59 -30.71 74.21
CA ALA A 6 -25.92 -31.76 73.42
C ALA A 6 -25.66 -31.31 71.97
N ILE A 7 -26.66 -30.76 71.32
CA ILE A 7 -26.49 -30.25 69.94
C ILE A 7 -25.47 -29.10 69.86
N ARG A 8 -25.46 -28.22 70.86
CA ARG A 8 -24.42 -27.11 70.87
C ARG A 8 -23.01 -27.63 71.17
N GLY A 9 -22.88 -28.74 71.92
CA GLY A 9 -21.60 -29.34 72.23
C GLY A 9 -21.04 -30.27 71.14
N GLY A 10 -21.81 -30.51 70.05
CA GLY A 10 -21.43 -31.45 69.01
C GLY A 10 -21.49 -32.94 69.39
N ALA A 11 -22.12 -33.30 70.50
CA ALA A 11 -22.33 -34.64 70.88
C ALA A 11 -23.62 -35.21 70.25
N ASP A 12 -23.58 -36.43 69.70
CA ASP A 12 -24.71 -37.08 69.13
C ASP A 12 -25.70 -37.57 70.21
N GLN A 13 -25.17 -37.97 71.35
CA GLN A 13 -25.91 -38.44 72.46
C GLN A 13 -25.31 -37.95 73.80
N VAL A 14 -26.15 -37.67 74.77
CA VAL A 14 -25.73 -37.38 76.14
C VAL A 14 -26.52 -38.25 77.09
N VAL A 15 -25.82 -38.94 77.97
CA VAL A 15 -26.35 -39.83 79.02
C VAL A 15 -25.99 -39.31 80.41
N LEU A 16 -26.96 -39.27 81.31
CA LEU A 16 -26.74 -38.90 82.69
C LEU A 16 -26.88 -40.22 83.53
N MET A 17 -25.88 -40.49 84.38
CA MET A 17 -25.80 -41.70 85.21
C MET A 17 -25.63 -41.32 86.68
N ASP A 18 -26.11 -42.23 87.53
CA ASP A 18 -25.88 -42.22 88.98
C ASP A 18 -24.47 -42.79 89.33
N PRO A 19 -23.99 -42.71 90.55
CA PRO A 19 -22.72 -43.29 90.96
C PRO A 19 -22.67 -44.83 90.84
N PHE A 20 -23.77 -45.49 90.62
CA PHE A 20 -23.91 -46.96 90.49
C PHE A 20 -24.08 -47.36 88.99
N ASP A 21 -23.84 -46.50 88.08
CA ASP A 21 -23.92 -46.73 86.63
C ASP A 21 -25.35 -46.98 86.12
N HIS A 22 -26.40 -46.53 86.86
CA HIS A 22 -27.75 -46.50 86.29
C HIS A 22 -28.05 -45.25 85.52
N VAL A 23 -28.66 -45.42 84.34
CA VAL A 23 -29.03 -44.29 83.47
C VAL A 23 -30.24 -43.55 84.07
N ILE A 24 -29.98 -42.25 84.41
CA ILE A 24 -31.07 -41.39 84.93
C ILE A 24 -31.77 -40.70 83.73
N PHE A 25 -31.02 -40.36 82.70
CA PHE A 25 -31.56 -39.69 81.51
C PHE A 25 -30.66 -40.00 80.33
N ALA A 26 -31.29 -40.23 79.15
CA ALA A 26 -30.59 -40.29 77.86
C ALA A 26 -31.32 -39.41 76.83
N THR A 27 -30.56 -38.78 75.92
CA THR A 27 -31.11 -37.92 74.81
C THR A 27 -31.89 -38.76 73.80
N ASP A 28 -31.58 -40.06 73.63
CA ASP A 28 -32.26 -40.97 72.74
C ASP A 28 -33.03 -41.99 73.53
N ARG A 29 -34.35 -42.17 73.29
CA ARG A 29 -35.26 -43.11 73.94
C ARG A 29 -34.92 -44.59 73.71
N LEU A 30 -34.25 -44.92 72.63
CA LEU A 30 -33.76 -46.27 72.35
C LEU A 30 -32.66 -46.70 73.34
N THR A 31 -31.74 -45.76 73.60
CA THR A 31 -30.65 -45.92 74.55
C THR A 31 -31.18 -46.07 76.00
N GLU A 32 -32.27 -45.43 76.36
CA GLU A 32 -32.91 -45.51 77.67
C GLU A 32 -33.53 -46.90 77.95
N LYS A 33 -34.02 -47.61 76.92
CA LYS A 33 -34.59 -48.93 77.00
C LYS A 33 -33.56 -50.07 77.01
N THR A 34 -32.44 -49.91 76.37
CA THR A 34 -31.40 -50.94 76.19
C THR A 34 -30.36 -50.92 77.29
N LEU A 35 -30.21 -49.83 78.00
CA LEU A 35 -29.23 -49.63 79.05
C LEU A 35 -29.77 -49.79 80.45
N GLY A 36 -30.13 -51.02 80.84
CA GLY A 36 -30.45 -51.36 82.27
C GLY A 36 -29.25 -51.16 83.19
N LYS A 37 -28.10 -51.56 82.80
CA LYS A 37 -26.79 -51.19 83.35
C LYS A 37 -25.86 -50.92 82.20
N PHE A 38 -25.22 -49.76 82.20
CA PHE A 38 -24.21 -49.45 81.18
C PHE A 38 -22.97 -50.29 81.52
N THR A 39 -22.74 -51.38 80.83
CA THR A 39 -21.65 -52.35 81.09
C THR A 39 -20.37 -51.91 80.47
N ALA A 40 -20.26 -50.69 79.94
CA ALA A 40 -19.02 -50.16 79.49
C ALA A 40 -18.39 -49.38 80.64
N SER A 41 -17.24 -49.82 81.10
CA SER A 41 -16.36 -49.13 82.05
C SER A 41 -15.78 -47.86 81.37
N VAL A 42 -16.65 -46.88 81.19
CA VAL A 42 -16.24 -45.57 80.74
C VAL A 42 -15.87 -44.71 81.94
N GLU A 43 -14.85 -45.13 82.64
CA GLU A 43 -14.34 -44.41 83.84
C GLU A 43 -13.63 -43.14 83.37
N GLU A 44 -13.04 -43.08 82.11
CA GLU A 44 -12.28 -41.96 81.54
C GLU A 44 -12.78 -41.69 80.14
N SER A 45 -12.58 -40.47 79.70
CA SER A 45 -12.91 -40.05 78.32
C SER A 45 -12.02 -40.81 77.30
N GLY A 46 -12.64 -41.46 76.32
CA GLY A 46 -11.93 -42.31 75.36
C GLY A 46 -12.78 -42.93 74.30
N ARG A 47 -12.19 -43.82 73.52
CA ARG A 47 -12.92 -44.60 72.52
C ARG A 47 -13.70 -45.71 73.20
N THR A 48 -14.93 -45.86 72.86
CA THR A 48 -15.86 -46.90 73.38
C THR A 48 -16.73 -47.47 72.24
N GLU A 49 -17.42 -48.55 72.49
CA GLU A 49 -18.43 -49.09 71.59
C GLU A 49 -19.83 -48.89 72.17
N ILE A 50 -20.74 -48.38 71.34
CA ILE A 50 -22.12 -48.20 71.67
C ILE A 50 -22.94 -48.96 70.62
N ASP A 51 -23.77 -49.93 71.07
CA ASP A 51 -24.54 -50.79 70.15
C ASP A 51 -23.67 -51.42 69.04
N GLY A 52 -22.44 -51.80 69.33
CA GLY A 52 -21.50 -52.42 68.40
C GLY A 52 -20.91 -51.43 67.39
N GLN A 53 -21.07 -50.11 67.63
CA GLN A 53 -20.48 -49.08 66.79
C GLN A 53 -19.43 -48.30 67.55
N PRO A 54 -18.29 -47.97 66.89
CA PRO A 54 -17.24 -47.21 67.51
C PRO A 54 -17.67 -45.75 67.75
N ALA A 55 -17.56 -45.32 68.99
CA ALA A 55 -17.88 -43.98 69.45
C ALA A 55 -16.78 -43.42 70.33
N TYR A 56 -16.73 -42.08 70.44
CA TYR A 56 -15.92 -41.40 71.41
C TYR A 56 -16.82 -40.90 72.56
N ALA A 57 -16.53 -41.32 73.82
CA ALA A 57 -17.20 -40.83 74.95
C ALA A 57 -16.35 -39.86 75.74
N ALA A 58 -16.93 -38.75 76.11
CA ALA A 58 -16.35 -37.80 77.06
C ALA A 58 -17.13 -37.87 78.35
N VAL A 59 -16.45 -38.16 79.44
CA VAL A 59 -17.06 -38.37 80.75
C VAL A 59 -16.72 -37.23 81.70
N GLN A 60 -17.71 -36.63 82.33
CA GLN A 60 -17.45 -35.56 83.32
C GLN A 60 -18.38 -35.85 84.57
N SER A 61 -17.73 -35.88 85.69
CA SER A 61 -18.46 -36.01 86.98
C SER A 61 -18.88 -34.62 87.47
N CYS A 62 -20.17 -34.54 87.81
CA CYS A 62 -20.81 -33.29 88.28
C CYS A 62 -21.44 -33.56 89.72
N ALA A 63 -21.76 -32.46 90.43
CA ALA A 63 -22.43 -32.50 91.75
C ALA A 63 -21.68 -33.36 92.82
N GLN A 64 -20.37 -33.14 92.96
CA GLN A 64 -19.53 -33.88 93.92
C GLN A 64 -19.52 -35.38 93.69
N GLY A 65 -19.53 -35.81 92.42
CA GLY A 65 -19.52 -37.23 92.05
C GLY A 65 -20.91 -37.98 92.12
N ARG A 66 -21.96 -37.24 92.40
CA ARG A 66 -23.32 -37.83 92.45
C ARG A 66 -23.97 -38.02 91.08
N VAL A 67 -23.44 -37.41 90.04
CA VAL A 67 -23.97 -37.58 88.70
C VAL A 67 -22.78 -37.57 87.72
N ARG A 68 -22.74 -38.51 86.80
CA ARG A 68 -21.83 -38.58 85.70
C ARG A 68 -22.58 -38.20 84.40
N VAL A 69 -21.97 -37.26 83.60
CA VAL A 69 -22.42 -36.86 82.29
C VAL A 69 -21.52 -37.53 81.28
N VAL A 70 -22.08 -38.33 80.41
CA VAL A 70 -21.36 -39.00 79.32
C VAL A 70 -21.85 -38.41 77.98
N ALA A 71 -21.01 -37.65 77.29
CA ALA A 71 -21.33 -37.16 75.98
C ALA A 71 -20.65 -38.07 74.94
N MET A 72 -21.42 -38.56 74.00
CA MET A 72 -20.98 -39.53 72.99
C MET A 72 -21.12 -38.99 71.56
N THR A 73 -20.10 -39.27 70.76
CA THR A 73 -20.09 -38.87 69.34
C THR A 73 -19.74 -40.11 68.51
N SER A 74 -20.57 -40.40 67.51
CA SER A 74 -20.33 -41.51 66.58
C SER A 74 -19.13 -41.25 65.68
N LEU A 75 -18.11 -42.08 65.80
CA LEU A 75 -16.92 -42.00 64.90
C LEU A 75 -17.24 -42.41 63.48
N LEU A 76 -18.21 -43.28 63.25
CA LEU A 76 -18.67 -43.68 61.93
C LEU A 76 -19.27 -42.49 61.15
N ARG A 77 -20.09 -41.67 61.85
CA ARG A 77 -20.68 -40.47 61.21
C ARG A 77 -19.62 -39.45 60.80
N GLN A 78 -18.63 -39.22 61.67
CA GLN A 78 -17.48 -38.33 61.31
C GLN A 78 -16.67 -38.91 60.18
N GLN A 79 -16.37 -40.19 60.14
CA GLN A 79 -15.66 -40.86 59.05
C GLN A 79 -16.43 -40.80 57.73
N GLN A 80 -17.78 -41.02 57.78
CA GLN A 80 -18.61 -40.88 56.58
C GLN A 80 -18.65 -39.47 56.04
N LEU A 81 -18.75 -38.43 56.89
CA LEU A 81 -18.69 -37.05 56.49
C LEU A 81 -17.32 -36.67 55.88
N ALA A 82 -16.25 -37.16 56.52
CA ALA A 82 -14.88 -36.94 55.99
C ALA A 82 -14.66 -37.66 54.66
N ALA A 83 -15.15 -38.91 54.51
CA ALA A 83 -15.06 -39.68 53.28
C ALA A 83 -15.86 -39.05 52.14
N THR A 84 -17.08 -38.59 52.40
CA THR A 84 -17.91 -37.91 51.39
C THR A 84 -17.27 -36.55 50.97
N GLY A 85 -16.73 -35.82 51.96
CA GLY A 85 -15.96 -34.60 51.68
C GLY A 85 -14.72 -34.85 50.85
N ALA A 86 -13.96 -35.90 51.15
CA ALA A 86 -12.76 -36.28 50.39
C ALA A 86 -13.09 -36.70 48.96
N VAL A 87 -14.16 -37.50 48.77
CA VAL A 87 -14.65 -37.89 47.43
C VAL A 87 -15.08 -36.66 46.63
N PHE A 88 -15.82 -35.73 47.25
CA PHE A 88 -16.23 -34.48 46.60
C PHE A 88 -15.03 -33.63 46.16
N LEU A 89 -14.05 -33.44 47.05
CA LEU A 89 -12.81 -32.68 46.69
C LEU A 89 -12.00 -33.38 45.60
N PHE A 90 -11.92 -34.72 45.68
CA PHE A 90 -11.23 -35.51 44.66
C PHE A 90 -11.92 -35.40 43.30
N THR A 91 -13.24 -35.54 43.23
CA THR A 91 -14.01 -35.42 41.99
C THR A 91 -13.88 -33.98 41.39
N LEU A 92 -13.94 -32.97 42.26
CA LEU A 92 -13.75 -31.58 41.84
C LEU A 92 -12.32 -31.34 41.28
N SER A 93 -11.30 -31.89 41.95
CA SER A 93 -9.91 -31.80 41.49
C SER A 93 -9.71 -32.49 40.16
N VAL A 94 -10.27 -33.68 39.96
CA VAL A 94 -10.21 -34.42 38.70
C VAL A 94 -10.92 -33.63 37.59
N LEU A 95 -12.07 -33.05 37.86
CA LEU A 95 -12.81 -32.22 36.89
C LEU A 95 -12.02 -30.99 36.47
N LEU A 96 -11.38 -30.32 37.43
CA LEU A 96 -10.52 -29.18 37.15
C LEU A 96 -9.26 -29.57 36.33
N LEU A 97 -8.61 -30.68 36.69
CA LEU A 97 -7.46 -31.23 35.99
C LEU A 97 -7.80 -31.59 34.54
N LEU A 98 -8.96 -32.11 34.25
CA LEU A 98 -9.41 -32.47 32.92
C LEU A 98 -9.90 -31.26 32.10
N SER A 99 -10.56 -30.29 32.75
CA SER A 99 -11.10 -29.10 32.07
C SER A 99 -10.01 -28.06 31.74
N MET A 100 -9.00 -27.90 32.58
CA MET A 100 -7.96 -26.91 32.46
C MET A 100 -7.16 -27.04 31.12
N PRO A 101 -6.61 -28.21 30.74
CA PRO A 101 -5.89 -28.39 29.52
C PRO A 101 -6.77 -28.16 28.27
N MET A 102 -8.06 -28.55 28.34
CA MET A 102 -8.99 -28.35 27.25
C MET A 102 -9.27 -26.85 27.01
N LEU A 103 -9.48 -26.10 28.09
CA LEU A 103 -9.69 -24.65 28.04
C LEU A 103 -8.42 -23.90 27.52
N THR A 104 -7.28 -24.27 28.13
CA THR A 104 -5.96 -23.67 27.71
C THR A 104 -5.71 -23.92 26.23
N ARG A 105 -5.89 -25.16 25.77
CA ARG A 105 -5.71 -25.51 24.37
C ARG A 105 -6.61 -24.69 23.45
N ARG A 106 -7.89 -24.54 23.75
CA ARG A 106 -8.83 -23.73 22.95
C ARG A 106 -8.42 -22.25 22.87
N VAL A 107 -8.03 -21.67 23.99
CA VAL A 107 -7.59 -20.27 24.06
C VAL A 107 -6.29 -20.08 23.26
N THR A 108 -5.32 -20.98 23.47
CA THR A 108 -4.00 -20.91 22.78
C THR A 108 -4.15 -21.09 21.28
N GLU A 109 -4.92 -22.09 20.82
CA GLU A 109 -5.14 -22.31 19.38
C GLU A 109 -5.85 -21.13 18.71
N ARG A 110 -6.77 -20.47 19.41
CA ARG A 110 -7.45 -19.30 18.89
C ARG A 110 -6.53 -18.09 18.79
N SER A 111 -5.71 -17.86 19.80
CA SER A 111 -4.72 -16.77 19.79
C SER A 111 -3.63 -16.99 18.74
N LEU A 112 -3.11 -18.20 18.61
CA LEU A 112 -2.08 -18.54 17.61
C LEU A 112 -2.60 -18.37 16.18
N ARG A 113 -3.84 -18.75 15.89
CA ARG A 113 -4.45 -18.53 14.56
C ARG A 113 -4.54 -17.05 14.19
N SER A 114 -4.83 -16.19 15.16
CA SER A 114 -4.90 -14.74 14.94
C SER A 114 -3.51 -14.14 14.63
N VAL A 115 -2.48 -14.57 15.38
CA VAL A 115 -1.08 -14.17 15.11
C VAL A 115 -0.63 -14.66 13.74
N ASP A 116 -0.91 -15.92 13.39
CA ASP A 116 -0.57 -16.48 12.08
C ASP A 116 -1.29 -15.74 10.92
N GLY A 117 -2.55 -15.34 11.15
CA GLY A 117 -3.28 -14.49 10.21
C GLY A 117 -2.58 -13.17 9.95
N LEU A 118 -2.19 -12.47 11.01
CA LEU A 118 -1.48 -11.20 10.90
C LEU A 118 -0.11 -11.36 10.23
N LEU A 119 0.65 -12.40 10.59
CA LEU A 119 1.94 -12.68 9.95
C LEU A 119 1.80 -12.94 8.44
N ARG A 120 0.77 -13.67 8.03
CA ARG A 120 0.47 -13.90 6.60
C ARG A 120 0.12 -12.58 5.91
N ALA A 121 -0.72 -11.74 6.51
CA ALA A 121 -1.10 -10.45 5.99
C ALA A 121 0.12 -9.53 5.81
N VAL A 122 1.02 -9.48 6.80
CA VAL A 122 2.26 -8.70 6.73
C VAL A 122 3.20 -9.23 5.63
N ARG A 123 3.33 -10.56 5.49
CA ARG A 123 4.13 -11.16 4.42
C ARG A 123 3.55 -10.86 3.03
N ALA A 124 2.24 -11.00 2.86
CA ALA A 124 1.54 -10.64 1.62
C ALA A 124 1.80 -9.17 1.24
N CYS A 125 1.72 -8.26 2.23
CA CYS A 125 2.04 -6.85 2.00
C CYS A 125 3.50 -6.64 1.55
N ARG A 126 4.45 -7.36 2.14
CA ARG A 126 5.86 -7.33 1.72
C ARG A 126 6.04 -7.79 0.27
N ASP A 127 5.27 -8.81 -0.13
CA ASP A 127 5.32 -9.39 -1.47
C ASP A 127 4.48 -8.59 -2.50
N GLY A 128 3.94 -7.43 -2.09
CA GLY A 128 3.22 -6.48 -2.95
C GLY A 128 1.70 -6.62 -2.94
N ASP A 129 1.15 -7.64 -2.30
CA ASP A 129 -0.30 -7.76 -2.12
C ASP A 129 -0.76 -6.88 -0.95
N MET A 130 -1.29 -5.73 -1.30
CA MET A 130 -1.86 -4.77 -0.35
C MET A 130 -3.40 -4.88 -0.26
N GLY A 131 -4.00 -6.00 -0.72
CA GLY A 131 -5.45 -6.26 -0.64
C GLY A 131 -5.98 -6.18 0.80
N PRO A 132 -7.27 -5.87 1.03
CA PRO A 132 -7.89 -6.05 2.32
C PRO A 132 -7.88 -7.54 2.66
N GLN A 133 -7.34 -7.90 3.81
CA GLN A 133 -7.30 -9.27 4.27
C GLN A 133 -8.51 -9.53 5.17
N ASP A 134 -9.35 -10.51 4.80
CA ASP A 134 -10.38 -11.05 5.69
C ASP A 134 -9.70 -11.87 6.78
N LEU A 135 -9.64 -11.30 7.96
CA LEU A 135 -8.98 -11.91 9.10
C LEU A 135 -10.05 -12.55 10.01
N PRO A 136 -9.80 -13.77 10.55
CA PRO A 136 -10.78 -14.48 11.35
C PRO A 136 -11.13 -13.68 12.61
N GLN A 137 -12.43 -13.71 12.99
CA GLN A 137 -12.90 -13.12 14.25
C GLN A 137 -12.09 -13.65 15.44
N SER A 138 -11.55 -12.72 16.22
CA SER A 138 -10.58 -12.99 17.28
C SER A 138 -11.02 -12.36 18.61
N PHE A 139 -10.08 -12.23 19.54
CA PHE A 139 -10.25 -11.42 20.73
C PHE A 139 -10.24 -9.93 20.36
N TYR A 140 -10.91 -9.11 21.16
CA TYR A 140 -11.07 -7.67 20.94
C TYR A 140 -9.73 -6.96 20.63
N GLU A 141 -8.65 -7.34 21.30
CA GLU A 141 -7.32 -6.77 21.12
C GLU A 141 -6.75 -7.01 19.72
N PHE A 142 -7.02 -8.17 19.15
CA PHE A 142 -6.62 -8.49 17.78
C PHE A 142 -7.49 -7.79 16.75
N ASP A 143 -8.78 -7.61 17.02
CA ASP A 143 -9.68 -6.89 16.12
C ASP A 143 -9.25 -5.42 16.00
N VAL A 144 -8.83 -4.79 17.11
CA VAL A 144 -8.23 -3.43 17.09
C VAL A 144 -6.94 -3.40 16.28
N LEU A 145 -6.03 -4.37 16.51
CA LEU A 145 -4.77 -4.46 15.79
C LEU A 145 -4.98 -4.65 14.28
N TYR A 146 -5.97 -5.45 13.89
CA TYR A 146 -6.33 -5.64 12.49
C TYR A 146 -6.93 -4.39 11.85
N ALA A 147 -7.76 -3.66 12.59
CA ALA A 147 -8.30 -2.39 12.14
C ALA A 147 -7.19 -1.36 11.89
N ASP A 148 -6.24 -1.25 12.80
CA ASP A 148 -5.08 -0.37 12.67
C ASP A 148 -4.17 -0.78 11.51
N TYR A 149 -3.92 -2.07 11.34
CA TYR A 149 -3.17 -2.61 10.20
C TYR A 149 -3.83 -2.25 8.85
N ASN A 150 -5.14 -2.48 8.74
CA ASN A 150 -5.89 -2.14 7.52
C ASN A 150 -5.93 -0.62 7.26
N ALA A 151 -6.04 0.20 8.32
CA ALA A 151 -5.96 1.65 8.21
C ALA A 151 -4.58 2.11 7.72
N MET A 152 -3.50 1.49 8.23
CA MET A 152 -2.13 1.72 7.76
C MET A 152 -1.97 1.35 6.29
N LEU A 153 -2.44 0.18 5.86
CA LEU A 153 -2.41 -0.24 4.45
C LEU A 153 -3.16 0.73 3.54
N ALA A 154 -4.35 1.17 3.96
CA ALA A 154 -5.14 2.15 3.23
C ALA A 154 -4.42 3.50 3.11
N ARG A 155 -3.64 3.90 4.12
CA ARG A 155 -2.80 5.11 4.09
C ARG A 155 -1.62 4.94 3.14
N ILE A 156 -0.94 3.80 3.18
CA ILE A 156 0.18 3.50 2.26
C ILE A 156 -0.29 3.54 0.81
N ARG A 157 -1.41 2.88 0.47
CA ARG A 157 -1.99 2.91 -0.88
C ARG A 157 -2.29 4.33 -1.35
N ARG A 158 -2.90 5.16 -0.49
CA ARG A 158 -3.17 6.57 -0.81
C ARG A 158 -1.90 7.36 -1.07
N LEU A 159 -0.84 7.13 -0.28
CA LEU A 159 0.45 7.78 -0.48
C LEU A 159 1.12 7.34 -1.78
N LEU A 160 1.09 6.05 -2.11
CA LEU A 160 1.63 5.53 -3.37
C LEU A 160 0.88 6.08 -4.58
N ALA A 161 -0.46 6.08 -4.55
CA ALA A 161 -1.28 6.66 -5.61
C ALA A 161 -0.99 8.17 -5.80
N ARG A 162 -0.89 8.93 -4.69
CA ARG A 162 -0.56 10.35 -4.74
C ARG A 162 0.85 10.59 -5.26
N ASN A 163 1.81 9.74 -4.90
CA ASN A 163 3.18 9.84 -5.39
C ASN A 163 3.27 9.59 -6.90
N ALA A 164 2.54 8.59 -7.40
CA ALA A 164 2.41 8.32 -8.83
C ALA A 164 1.77 9.49 -9.58
N GLU A 165 0.70 10.09 -9.03
CA GLU A 165 0.06 11.29 -9.61
C GLU A 165 1.02 12.49 -9.65
N LEU A 166 1.76 12.74 -8.56
CA LEU A 166 2.73 13.83 -8.50
C LEU A 166 3.89 13.62 -9.49
N ALA A 167 4.38 12.39 -9.63
CA ALA A 167 5.41 12.03 -10.59
C ALA A 167 4.94 12.29 -12.03
N GLU A 168 3.69 11.90 -12.36
CA GLU A 168 3.11 12.16 -13.68
C GLU A 168 2.88 13.66 -13.92
N ARG A 169 2.39 14.41 -12.93
CA ARG A 169 2.25 15.87 -13.03
C ARG A 169 3.61 16.55 -13.26
N LYS A 170 4.64 16.15 -12.49
CA LYS A 170 6.00 16.65 -12.67
C LYS A 170 6.50 16.38 -14.08
N ARG A 171 6.32 15.16 -14.59
CA ARG A 171 6.69 14.76 -15.95
C ARG A 171 5.99 15.63 -17.00
N ARG A 172 4.68 15.86 -16.87
CA ARG A 172 3.92 16.73 -17.79
C ARG A 172 4.39 18.18 -17.74
N MET A 173 4.69 18.72 -16.55
CA MET A 173 5.22 20.08 -16.41
C MET A 173 6.59 20.20 -17.09
N GLU A 174 7.47 19.21 -16.89
CA GLU A 174 8.80 19.17 -17.52
C GLU A 174 8.69 19.13 -19.05
N VAL A 175 7.80 18.29 -19.59
CA VAL A 175 7.52 18.27 -21.05
C VAL A 175 7.02 19.62 -21.55
N ARG A 176 6.10 20.28 -20.82
CA ARG A 176 5.59 21.61 -21.19
C ARG A 176 6.69 22.68 -21.15
N GLN A 177 7.52 22.66 -20.11
CA GLN A 177 8.65 23.60 -20.00
C GLN A 177 9.63 23.43 -21.15
N LEU A 178 9.95 22.18 -21.53
CA LEU A 178 10.84 21.88 -22.65
C LEU A 178 10.27 22.33 -24.01
N LYS A 179 8.93 22.28 -24.16
CA LYS A 179 8.24 22.74 -25.41
C LYS A 179 7.94 24.22 -25.45
N GLY A 180 7.91 24.92 -24.31
CA GLY A 180 7.34 26.27 -24.16
C GLY A 180 8.23 27.42 -24.64
N GLN A 181 9.32 27.18 -25.32
CA GLN A 181 10.20 28.25 -25.78
C GLN A 181 9.77 28.75 -27.17
N PHE A 182 8.78 29.65 -27.22
CA PHE A 182 8.63 30.53 -28.35
C PHE A 182 9.92 31.36 -28.48
N ASN A 183 10.61 31.25 -29.62
CA ASN A 183 11.79 32.06 -29.88
C ASN A 183 11.36 33.53 -30.19
N PRO A 184 11.52 34.47 -29.23
CA PRO A 184 11.11 35.86 -29.44
C PRO A 184 11.83 36.50 -30.65
N HIS A 185 13.04 36.05 -30.91
CA HIS A 185 13.84 36.51 -32.02
C HIS A 185 13.22 36.16 -33.39
N PHE A 186 12.59 34.97 -33.50
CA PHE A 186 11.84 34.63 -34.71
C PHE A 186 10.69 35.60 -34.96
N VAL A 187 9.90 35.95 -33.93
CA VAL A 187 8.78 36.89 -34.03
C VAL A 187 9.28 38.27 -34.51
N PHE A 188 10.36 38.79 -33.90
CA PHE A 188 10.94 40.05 -34.31
C PHE A 188 11.41 40.01 -35.76
N ASN A 189 12.08 38.93 -36.17
CA ASN A 189 12.58 38.78 -37.54
C ASN A 189 11.47 38.73 -38.59
N VAL A 190 10.36 38.02 -38.26
CA VAL A 190 9.17 38.00 -39.17
C VAL A 190 8.53 39.37 -39.25
N MET A 191 8.39 40.11 -38.15
CA MET A 191 7.83 41.46 -38.15
C MET A 191 8.70 42.44 -38.95
N GLU A 192 10.02 42.30 -38.85
CA GLU A 192 10.95 43.11 -39.62
C GLU A 192 10.86 42.79 -41.13
N ALA A 193 10.90 41.53 -41.51
CA ALA A 193 10.72 41.10 -42.89
C ALA A 193 9.38 41.57 -43.46
N LEU A 194 8.29 41.46 -42.71
CA LEU A 194 6.97 41.94 -43.08
C LEU A 194 6.97 43.46 -43.36
N ARG A 195 7.64 44.25 -42.52
CA ARG A 195 7.75 45.70 -42.72
C ARG A 195 8.37 46.06 -44.06
N TYR A 196 9.41 45.33 -44.47
CA TYR A 196 10.04 45.55 -45.78
C TYR A 196 9.12 45.07 -46.92
N GLU A 197 8.51 43.88 -46.78
CA GLU A 197 7.68 43.29 -47.83
C GLU A 197 6.42 44.12 -48.13
N ILE A 198 5.85 44.80 -47.14
CA ILE A 198 4.68 45.71 -47.32
C ILE A 198 5.01 46.80 -48.34
N LEU A 199 6.28 47.27 -48.39
CA LEU A 199 6.69 48.32 -49.31
C LEU A 199 7.06 47.81 -50.71
N ILE A 200 7.43 46.54 -50.85
CA ILE A 200 7.92 45.92 -52.08
C ILE A 200 6.80 45.18 -52.80
N ASP A 201 6.11 44.27 -52.09
CA ASP A 201 5.02 43.45 -52.61
C ASP A 201 3.92 43.31 -51.57
N PRO A 202 2.91 44.18 -51.54
CA PRO A 202 1.81 44.11 -50.55
C PRO A 202 1.02 42.80 -50.59
N LYS A 203 0.95 42.10 -51.73
CA LYS A 203 0.26 40.83 -51.86
C LYS A 203 1.01 39.74 -51.11
N ARG A 204 2.31 39.67 -51.31
CA ARG A 204 3.22 38.75 -50.61
C ARG A 204 3.26 39.05 -49.11
N ALA A 205 3.26 40.33 -48.72
CA ALA A 205 3.14 40.74 -47.32
C ALA A 205 1.83 40.24 -46.68
N SER A 206 0.69 40.30 -47.40
CA SER A 206 -0.57 39.76 -46.92
C SER A 206 -0.51 38.23 -46.71
N GLU A 207 0.13 37.48 -47.61
CA GLU A 207 0.37 36.07 -47.48
C GLU A 207 1.24 35.74 -46.25
N MET A 208 2.29 36.54 -45.98
CA MET A 208 3.10 36.44 -44.76
C MET A 208 2.28 36.63 -43.49
N VAL A 209 1.39 37.63 -43.42
CA VAL A 209 0.53 37.89 -42.27
C VAL A 209 -0.36 36.69 -42.02
N VAL A 210 -0.97 36.10 -43.04
CA VAL A 210 -1.86 34.93 -42.92
C VAL A 210 -1.09 33.70 -42.40
N ALA A 211 0.11 33.43 -42.97
CA ALA A 211 0.96 32.32 -42.54
C ALA A 211 1.42 32.52 -41.09
N PHE A 212 1.84 33.73 -40.74
CA PHE A 212 2.23 34.06 -39.38
C PHE A 212 1.09 33.93 -38.38
N ALA A 213 -0.09 34.41 -38.73
CA ALA A 213 -1.27 34.28 -37.88
C ALA A 213 -1.66 32.81 -37.63
N ARG A 214 -1.55 31.94 -38.67
CA ARG A 214 -1.78 30.49 -38.52
C ARG A 214 -0.74 29.87 -37.58
N LEU A 215 0.53 30.20 -37.78
CA LEU A 215 1.63 29.71 -36.96
C LEU A 215 1.48 30.11 -35.50
N MET A 216 1.19 31.39 -35.22
CA MET A 216 0.94 31.88 -33.85
C MET A 216 -0.28 31.20 -33.21
N ARG A 217 -1.36 31.03 -33.96
CA ARG A 217 -2.58 30.34 -33.44
C ARG A 217 -2.33 28.90 -33.05
N TYR A 218 -1.52 28.18 -33.83
CA TYR A 218 -1.16 26.79 -33.49
C TYR A 218 -0.28 26.72 -32.25
N GLY A 219 0.76 27.54 -32.17
CA GLY A 219 1.69 27.58 -31.04
C GLY A 219 1.04 28.01 -29.73
N LEU A 220 0.02 28.91 -29.78
CA LEU A 220 -0.69 29.41 -28.60
C LEU A 220 -1.87 28.51 -28.17
N ARG A 221 -2.33 27.59 -29.00
CA ARG A 221 -3.40 26.67 -28.62
C ARG A 221 -2.95 25.70 -27.53
N ALA A 222 -3.39 25.97 -26.31
CA ALA A 222 -3.07 25.20 -25.09
C ALA A 222 -3.77 23.82 -25.03
N SER A 223 -4.67 23.47 -25.97
CA SER A 223 -5.42 22.23 -25.91
C SER A 223 -4.63 21.03 -26.46
N GLY A 224 -4.22 20.15 -25.55
CA GLY A 224 -3.59 18.84 -25.84
C GLY A 224 -2.07 18.92 -26.09
N ASP A 225 -1.36 17.92 -25.57
CA ASP A 225 0.09 17.77 -25.71
C ASP A 225 0.48 17.09 -27.04
N THR A 226 -0.49 16.53 -27.79
CA THR A 226 -0.30 15.85 -29.07
C THR A 226 -1.18 16.45 -30.15
N ALA A 227 -0.80 16.24 -31.41
CA ALA A 227 -1.57 16.61 -32.60
C ALA A 227 -1.46 15.51 -33.65
N GLU A 228 -2.30 15.56 -34.68
CA GLU A 228 -2.11 14.80 -35.91
C GLU A 228 -0.84 15.25 -36.63
N LEU A 229 -0.08 14.32 -37.19
CA LEU A 229 1.14 14.62 -37.92
C LEU A 229 0.91 15.60 -39.07
N ALA A 230 -0.22 15.46 -39.79
CA ALA A 230 -0.59 16.40 -40.86
C ALA A 230 -0.69 17.85 -40.36
N VAL A 231 -1.17 18.06 -39.14
CA VAL A 231 -1.31 19.39 -38.55
C VAL A 231 0.04 19.96 -38.13
N ASP A 232 0.95 19.14 -37.55
CA ASP A 232 2.29 19.54 -37.15
C ASP A 232 3.19 19.82 -38.38
N ILE A 233 3.07 19.00 -39.42
CA ILE A 233 3.76 19.24 -40.72
C ILE A 233 3.29 20.54 -41.37
N ARG A 234 1.99 20.83 -41.37
CA ARG A 234 1.44 22.10 -41.89
C ARG A 234 2.02 23.31 -41.14
N TYR A 235 2.22 23.19 -39.83
CA TYR A 235 2.88 24.21 -39.05
C TYR A 235 4.34 24.41 -39.50
N VAL A 236 5.09 23.33 -39.75
CA VAL A 236 6.47 23.37 -40.29
C VAL A 236 6.48 24.01 -41.67
N GLU A 237 5.51 23.71 -42.52
CA GLU A 237 5.35 24.28 -43.86
C GLU A 237 5.08 25.79 -43.80
N ASP A 238 4.18 26.27 -42.95
CA ASP A 238 3.92 27.68 -42.70
C ASP A 238 5.20 28.38 -42.21
N TYR A 239 5.98 27.74 -41.31
CA TYR A 239 7.27 28.27 -40.85
C TYR A 239 8.28 28.35 -41.95
N LEU A 240 8.46 27.31 -42.75
CA LEU A 240 9.37 27.26 -43.89
C LEU A 240 8.99 28.28 -44.98
N THR A 241 7.71 28.50 -45.22
CA THR A 241 7.21 29.53 -46.13
C THR A 241 7.64 30.91 -45.68
N LEU A 242 7.49 31.27 -44.42
CA LEU A 242 7.95 32.55 -43.88
C LEU A 242 9.47 32.68 -43.95
N GLN A 243 10.23 31.64 -43.70
CA GLN A 243 11.67 31.66 -43.82
C GLN A 243 12.15 31.81 -45.31
N LYS A 244 11.44 31.14 -46.23
CA LYS A 244 11.72 31.30 -47.67
C LYS A 244 11.41 32.70 -48.16
N MET A 245 10.34 33.35 -47.66
CA MET A 245 10.06 34.74 -47.97
C MET A 245 11.17 35.68 -47.48
N ARG A 246 11.81 35.37 -46.34
CA ARG A 246 12.91 36.13 -45.76
C ARG A 246 14.24 35.90 -46.50
N TYR A 247 14.58 34.65 -46.82
CA TYR A 247 15.87 34.29 -47.40
C TYR A 247 15.86 34.17 -48.93
N GLY A 248 14.69 34.25 -49.55
CA GLY A 248 14.53 34.17 -51.01
C GLY A 248 15.00 32.84 -51.57
N ASP A 249 15.76 32.91 -52.66
CA ASP A 249 16.26 31.73 -53.36
C ASP A 249 17.37 30.98 -52.59
N ARG A 250 17.89 31.58 -51.54
CA ARG A 250 18.87 30.92 -50.65
C ARG A 250 18.32 29.75 -49.88
N LEU A 251 16.99 29.65 -49.69
CA LEU A 251 16.33 28.54 -49.01
C LEU A 251 15.42 27.81 -49.96
N THR A 252 15.64 26.52 -50.16
CA THR A 252 14.69 25.62 -50.83
C THR A 252 14.31 24.47 -49.88
N TYR A 253 13.06 24.04 -49.95
CA TYR A 253 12.61 22.95 -49.09
C TYR A 253 11.66 22.01 -49.82
N ASP A 254 11.62 20.77 -49.32
CA ASP A 254 10.75 19.69 -49.78
C ASP A 254 10.17 18.94 -48.57
N ILE A 255 8.87 18.64 -48.59
CA ILE A 255 8.20 17.90 -47.48
C ILE A 255 7.54 16.66 -48.07
N VAL A 256 7.93 15.51 -47.56
CA VAL A 256 7.36 14.20 -47.95
C VAL A 256 6.60 13.59 -46.80
N LEU A 257 5.25 13.67 -46.87
CA LEU A 257 4.32 13.09 -45.90
C LEU A 257 3.42 12.07 -46.62
N PRO A 258 3.64 10.77 -46.44
CA PRO A 258 2.75 9.73 -46.95
C PRO A 258 1.35 9.85 -46.36
N GLU A 259 0.33 9.57 -47.19
CA GLU A 259 -1.10 9.68 -46.80
C GLU A 259 -1.45 8.87 -45.53
N GLN A 260 -0.86 7.65 -45.42
CA GLN A 260 -1.14 6.74 -44.32
C GLN A 260 -0.62 7.27 -42.95
N LEU A 261 0.30 8.23 -42.95
CA LEU A 261 0.90 8.79 -41.73
C LEU A 261 0.24 10.09 -41.28
N ARG A 262 -0.69 10.66 -42.05
CA ARG A 262 -1.29 11.97 -41.77
C ARG A 262 -2.06 12.02 -40.46
N SER A 263 -2.78 10.94 -40.10
CA SER A 263 -3.57 10.82 -38.89
C SER A 263 -2.76 10.36 -37.66
N CYS A 264 -1.46 10.03 -37.81
CA CYS A 264 -0.63 9.62 -36.70
C CYS A 264 -0.53 10.72 -35.63
N ARG A 265 -0.58 10.29 -34.36
CA ARG A 265 -0.47 11.21 -33.22
C ARG A 265 0.98 11.47 -32.86
N VAL A 266 1.38 12.72 -32.85
CA VAL A 266 2.73 13.16 -32.48
C VAL A 266 2.68 14.26 -31.42
N PRO A 267 3.71 14.40 -30.59
CA PRO A 267 3.84 15.55 -29.71
C PRO A 267 3.97 16.84 -30.55
N LYS A 268 3.23 17.88 -30.18
CA LYS A 268 3.25 19.17 -30.90
C LYS A 268 4.64 19.80 -30.93
N LEU A 269 4.95 20.49 -32.03
CA LEU A 269 6.13 21.33 -32.20
C LEU A 269 7.48 20.59 -32.09
N LEU A 270 7.49 19.27 -32.39
CA LEU A 270 8.73 18.49 -32.35
C LEU A 270 9.72 18.79 -33.46
N LEU A 271 9.21 18.99 -34.65
CA LEU A 271 10.07 19.25 -35.83
C LEU A 271 10.62 20.67 -35.88
N GLN A 272 9.90 21.64 -35.29
CA GLN A 272 10.27 23.07 -35.37
C GLN A 272 11.69 23.35 -34.89
N PRO A 273 12.15 22.91 -33.69
CA PRO A 273 13.51 23.22 -33.23
C PRO A 273 14.60 22.64 -34.14
N ILE A 274 14.31 21.49 -34.77
CA ILE A 274 15.27 20.85 -35.69
C ILE A 274 15.37 21.59 -36.98
N VAL A 275 14.22 21.96 -37.59
CA VAL A 275 14.12 22.74 -38.79
C VAL A 275 14.77 24.15 -38.60
N GLU A 276 14.51 24.78 -37.46
CA GLU A 276 15.10 26.06 -37.08
C GLU A 276 16.64 25.97 -37.01
N ASN A 277 17.17 24.95 -36.33
CA ASN A 277 18.61 24.71 -36.24
C ASN A 277 19.26 24.52 -37.62
N SER A 278 18.65 23.71 -38.50
CA SER A 278 19.16 23.51 -39.85
C SER A 278 19.19 24.80 -40.66
N ILE A 279 18.15 25.66 -40.54
CA ILE A 279 18.12 26.95 -41.28
C ILE A 279 19.16 27.92 -40.72
N VAL A 280 19.22 28.10 -39.39
CA VAL A 280 20.13 29.07 -38.78
C VAL A 280 21.57 28.68 -39.08
N HIS A 281 21.99 27.47 -38.73
CA HIS A 281 23.37 27.03 -38.91
C HIS A 281 23.74 26.80 -40.39
N GLY A 282 22.77 26.34 -41.20
CA GLY A 282 23.00 26.17 -42.64
C GLY A 282 23.26 27.48 -43.34
N LEU A 283 22.39 28.47 -43.21
CA LEU A 283 22.49 29.76 -43.93
C LEU A 283 23.54 30.73 -43.37
N GLU A 284 24.04 30.50 -42.15
CA GLU A 284 25.20 31.23 -41.63
C GLU A 284 26.50 30.90 -42.37
N GLN A 285 26.63 29.65 -42.83
CA GLN A 285 27.89 29.14 -43.39
C GLN A 285 27.80 28.78 -44.88
N THR A 286 26.59 28.72 -45.48
CA THR A 286 26.38 28.42 -46.90
C THR A 286 25.63 29.54 -47.61
N ARG A 287 25.85 29.68 -48.93
CA ARG A 287 25.09 30.61 -49.75
C ARG A 287 23.68 30.17 -50.02
N GLU A 288 23.46 28.86 -50.14
CA GLU A 288 22.19 28.21 -50.41
C GLU A 288 22.01 27.02 -49.48
N LEU A 289 20.78 26.76 -49.10
CA LEU A 289 20.43 25.63 -48.25
C LEU A 289 19.21 24.91 -48.83
N ARG A 290 19.32 23.61 -48.98
CA ARG A 290 18.20 22.73 -49.30
C ARG A 290 17.84 21.90 -48.07
N LEU A 291 16.60 22.04 -47.64
CA LEU A 291 16.04 21.30 -46.50
C LEU A 291 15.02 20.29 -47.00
N ARG A 292 15.06 19.05 -46.51
CA ARG A 292 14.06 18.04 -46.75
C ARG A 292 13.53 17.49 -45.44
N VAL A 293 12.19 17.50 -45.31
CA VAL A 293 11.47 16.86 -44.20
C VAL A 293 10.81 15.60 -44.75
N GLU A 294 11.12 14.45 -44.19
CA GLU A 294 10.62 13.14 -44.64
C GLU A 294 10.01 12.37 -43.48
N CYS A 295 8.77 11.92 -43.66
CA CYS A 295 8.07 11.08 -42.71
C CYS A 295 7.97 9.65 -43.24
N ARG A 296 8.30 8.62 -42.42
CA ARG A 296 8.19 7.23 -42.81
C ARG A 296 7.85 6.34 -41.61
N ALA A 297 7.24 5.20 -41.87
CA ALA A 297 7.03 4.14 -40.87
C ALA A 297 8.01 3.02 -41.14
N GLU A 298 8.66 2.52 -40.08
CA GLU A 298 9.61 1.42 -40.17
C GLU A 298 9.51 0.56 -38.91
N GLN A 299 9.28 -0.73 -39.06
CA GLN A 299 9.24 -1.71 -37.96
C GLN A 299 8.27 -1.39 -36.80
N GLY A 300 7.16 -0.67 -37.07
CA GLY A 300 6.20 -0.24 -36.05
C GLY A 300 6.51 1.11 -35.43
N ASP A 301 7.58 1.77 -35.84
CA ASP A 301 7.96 3.11 -35.41
C ASP A 301 7.67 4.16 -36.47
N LEU A 302 7.41 5.39 -36.02
CA LEU A 302 7.36 6.59 -36.84
C LEU A 302 8.73 7.26 -36.81
N LEU A 303 9.32 7.48 -37.98
CA LEU A 303 10.56 8.19 -38.18
C LEU A 303 10.29 9.52 -38.88
N LEU A 304 10.62 10.62 -38.21
CA LEU A 304 10.56 11.95 -38.76
C LEU A 304 12.03 12.41 -39.03
N CYS A 305 12.37 12.59 -40.29
CA CYS A 305 13.72 12.96 -40.71
C CYS A 305 13.77 14.40 -41.20
N VAL A 306 14.70 15.17 -40.69
CA VAL A 306 15.08 16.49 -41.22
C VAL A 306 16.47 16.35 -41.80
N ILE A 307 16.62 16.67 -43.07
CA ILE A 307 17.85 16.48 -43.86
C ILE A 307 18.20 17.84 -44.48
N ASP A 308 19.41 18.32 -44.26
CA ASP A 308 19.95 19.50 -44.91
C ASP A 308 21.24 19.16 -45.69
N ASP A 309 21.56 20.02 -46.64
CA ASP A 309 22.81 20.00 -47.42
C ASP A 309 23.77 21.10 -46.95
N GLY A 310 23.63 21.50 -45.69
CA GLY A 310 24.48 22.52 -45.07
C GLY A 310 25.94 22.10 -44.88
N PRO A 311 26.68 22.79 -44.03
CA PRO A 311 28.14 22.56 -43.86
C PRO A 311 28.45 21.26 -43.10
N GLY A 312 27.41 20.52 -42.61
CA GLY A 312 27.61 19.38 -41.78
C GLY A 312 28.13 19.71 -40.37
N MET A 313 28.79 18.77 -39.74
CA MET A 313 29.42 18.92 -38.43
C MET A 313 30.86 18.44 -38.45
N THR A 314 31.71 19.06 -37.62
CA THR A 314 33.03 18.49 -37.35
C THR A 314 32.90 17.21 -36.53
N SER A 315 33.82 16.26 -36.68
CA SER A 315 33.80 15.00 -35.91
C SER A 315 33.82 15.24 -34.39
N ALA A 316 34.48 16.29 -33.92
CA ALA A 316 34.47 16.67 -32.50
C ALA A 316 33.08 17.08 -32.02
N LYS A 317 32.39 17.94 -32.80
CA LYS A 317 31.03 18.41 -32.50
C LYS A 317 30.00 17.28 -32.57
N TYR A 318 30.14 16.40 -33.54
CA TYR A 318 29.31 15.18 -33.66
C TYR A 318 29.42 14.30 -32.43
N THR A 319 30.67 14.02 -31.96
CA THR A 319 30.92 13.23 -30.78
C THR A 319 30.32 13.87 -29.50
N GLU A 320 30.48 15.19 -29.37
CA GLU A 320 29.93 15.98 -28.27
C GLU A 320 28.39 15.87 -28.18
N ILE A 321 27.71 16.06 -29.33
CA ILE A 321 26.27 15.98 -29.39
C ILE A 321 25.77 14.54 -29.09
N CYS A 322 26.44 13.53 -29.66
CA CYS A 322 26.13 12.15 -29.35
C CYS A 322 26.28 11.83 -27.85
N ALA A 323 27.35 12.29 -27.21
CA ALA A 323 27.57 12.15 -25.77
C ALA A 323 26.49 12.89 -24.94
N MET A 324 26.13 14.11 -25.37
CA MET A 324 25.06 14.89 -24.76
C MET A 324 23.70 14.18 -24.83
N LEU A 325 23.32 13.62 -26.00
CA LEU A 325 22.09 12.87 -26.17
C LEU A 325 22.07 11.58 -25.32
N ALA A 326 23.23 10.96 -25.08
CA ALA A 326 23.36 9.79 -24.22
C ALA A 326 23.31 10.15 -22.72
N SER A 327 23.62 11.37 -22.32
CA SER A 327 23.67 11.83 -20.94
C SER A 327 22.32 12.37 -20.44
N ALA A 328 22.13 12.36 -19.11
CA ALA A 328 20.92 12.91 -18.49
C ALA A 328 21.01 14.43 -18.23
N SER A 329 22.18 15.04 -18.39
CA SER A 329 22.44 16.48 -18.17
C SER A 329 22.97 17.14 -19.42
N ALA A 330 22.36 18.26 -19.84
CA ALA A 330 22.76 19.03 -20.98
C ALA A 330 23.37 20.37 -20.57
N GLU A 331 24.37 20.81 -21.29
CA GLU A 331 24.83 22.18 -21.25
C GLU A 331 24.02 23.07 -22.24
N PRO A 332 23.95 24.41 -22.01
CA PRO A 332 22.96 25.29 -22.66
C PRO A 332 23.08 25.48 -24.17
N GLU A 333 24.20 25.15 -24.81
CA GLU A 333 24.47 25.51 -26.23
C GLU A 333 23.59 24.73 -27.24
N HIS A 334 23.03 23.58 -26.92
CA HIS A 334 22.23 22.75 -27.84
C HIS A 334 20.82 22.45 -27.33
N ILE A 335 20.15 23.44 -26.74
CA ILE A 335 18.89 23.32 -26.05
C ILE A 335 17.79 22.70 -26.94
N GLY A 336 17.72 23.06 -28.23
CA GLY A 336 16.63 22.58 -29.11
C GLY A 336 16.64 21.07 -29.37
N LEU A 337 17.78 20.52 -29.81
CA LEU A 337 17.95 19.11 -30.13
C LEU A 337 17.79 18.23 -28.88
N TYR A 338 18.44 18.64 -27.80
CA TYR A 338 18.37 17.98 -26.52
C TYR A 338 16.94 17.96 -25.94
N ASN A 339 16.23 19.08 -26.02
CA ASN A 339 14.85 19.18 -25.53
C ASN A 339 13.92 18.21 -26.28
N VAL A 340 14.03 18.12 -27.60
CA VAL A 340 13.29 17.18 -28.42
C VAL A 340 13.61 15.73 -28.03
N HIS A 341 14.91 15.40 -27.91
CA HIS A 341 15.33 14.07 -27.45
C HIS A 341 14.74 13.70 -26.09
N ARG A 342 14.82 14.61 -25.12
CA ARG A 342 14.32 14.42 -23.76
C ARG A 342 12.79 14.30 -23.73
N VAL A 343 12.07 15.08 -24.52
CA VAL A 343 10.60 14.97 -24.65
C VAL A 343 10.22 13.57 -25.16
N LEU A 344 10.89 13.07 -26.21
CA LEU A 344 10.61 11.74 -26.74
C LEU A 344 10.90 10.64 -25.71
N ARG A 345 12.00 10.71 -24.98
CA ARG A 345 12.34 9.75 -23.92
C ARG A 345 11.39 9.80 -22.73
N LEU A 346 10.94 11.01 -22.34
CA LEU A 346 9.96 11.18 -21.27
C LEU A 346 8.60 10.62 -21.65
N LEU A 347 8.18 10.77 -22.91
CA LEU A 347 6.87 10.33 -23.37
C LEU A 347 6.83 8.83 -23.70
N TYR A 348 7.87 8.32 -24.35
CA TYR A 348 7.85 6.98 -24.95
C TYR A 348 8.89 6.01 -24.38
N GLY A 349 9.77 6.50 -23.50
CA GLY A 349 10.79 5.67 -22.86
C GLY A 349 12.16 5.72 -23.50
N GLY A 350 13.14 5.05 -22.89
CA GLY A 350 14.56 5.18 -23.23
C GLY A 350 14.97 4.65 -24.62
N ALA A 351 14.14 3.85 -25.27
CA ALA A 351 14.39 3.32 -26.61
C ALA A 351 14.17 4.37 -27.73
N TYR A 352 13.43 5.44 -27.41
CA TYR A 352 13.07 6.48 -28.36
C TYR A 352 13.87 7.78 -28.16
N GLY A 353 13.90 8.63 -29.15
CA GLY A 353 14.64 9.88 -29.07
C GLY A 353 15.11 10.41 -30.42
N VAL A 354 16.17 11.21 -30.40
CA VAL A 354 16.79 11.81 -31.57
C VAL A 354 18.12 11.11 -31.83
N THR A 355 18.38 10.81 -33.09
CA THR A 355 19.69 10.39 -33.60
C THR A 355 20.13 11.34 -34.73
N ILE A 356 21.43 11.52 -34.86
CA ILE A 356 22.04 12.33 -35.92
C ILE A 356 22.91 11.43 -36.79
N ALA A 357 22.99 11.75 -38.08
CA ALA A 357 23.85 11.07 -39.03
C ALA A 357 24.38 12.09 -40.05
N GLU A 358 25.57 11.87 -40.52
CA GLU A 358 26.10 12.63 -41.67
C GLU A 358 25.34 12.22 -42.94
N TYR A 359 25.00 13.20 -43.76
CA TYR A 359 24.30 12.97 -45.01
C TYR A 359 24.94 13.77 -46.12
N ARG A 360 25.67 13.11 -47.02
CA ARG A 360 26.53 13.79 -48.04
C ARG A 360 27.49 14.77 -47.37
N ASN A 361 27.27 16.08 -47.59
CA ASN A 361 28.05 17.15 -46.93
C ASN A 361 27.28 17.85 -45.82
N GLY A 362 26.01 17.47 -45.55
CA GLY A 362 25.12 18.06 -44.56
C GLY A 362 24.77 17.10 -43.41
N LEU A 363 23.65 17.36 -42.78
CA LEU A 363 23.21 16.67 -41.60
C LEU A 363 21.84 15.99 -41.81
N LYS A 364 21.66 14.82 -41.25
CA LYS A 364 20.37 14.15 -41.11
C LYS A 364 20.04 13.96 -39.64
N VAL A 365 18.94 14.54 -39.18
CA VAL A 365 18.38 14.38 -37.84
C VAL A 365 17.17 13.48 -37.93
N ILE A 366 17.12 12.42 -37.13
CA ILE A 366 16.05 11.43 -37.13
C ILE A 366 15.40 11.43 -35.74
N LEU A 367 14.10 11.67 -35.70
CA LEU A 367 13.27 11.56 -34.51
C LEU A 367 12.54 10.24 -34.62
N GLN A 368 12.75 9.35 -33.65
CA GLN A 368 12.11 8.04 -33.59
C GLN A 368 11.12 7.98 -32.43
N MET A 369 9.91 7.51 -32.70
CA MET A 369 8.83 7.33 -31.73
C MET A 369 7.90 6.19 -32.16
N PRO A 370 7.08 5.61 -31.26
CA PRO A 370 6.14 4.56 -31.64
C PRO A 370 5.09 5.10 -32.60
N LEU A 371 4.71 4.30 -33.60
CA LEU A 371 3.64 4.64 -34.54
C LEU A 371 2.30 4.54 -33.80
N GLN A 372 1.72 5.70 -33.44
CA GLN A 372 0.40 5.80 -32.84
C GLN A 372 -0.60 6.27 -33.88
N GLN A 373 -1.50 5.40 -34.33
CA GLN A 373 -2.61 5.81 -35.16
C GLN A 373 -3.64 6.54 -34.29
N GLY A 374 -4.19 7.65 -34.81
CA GLY A 374 -5.31 8.32 -34.17
C GLY A 374 -6.51 7.37 -34.16
N GLU A 375 -7.18 7.22 -32.99
CA GLU A 375 -8.48 6.57 -32.96
C GLU A 375 -9.41 7.31 -33.91
N GLU A 376 -9.95 6.60 -34.91
CA GLU A 376 -11.07 7.11 -35.70
C GLU A 376 -12.24 7.32 -34.70
N HIS A 377 -12.53 8.58 -34.42
CA HIS A 377 -13.80 8.93 -33.79
C HIS A 377 -14.90 8.70 -34.82
N GLY A 378 -15.50 7.47 -34.76
CA GLY A 378 -16.76 7.18 -35.43
C GLY A 378 -17.94 7.91 -34.78
#